data_96d4d4fbd3d9abc93140680d3cf263c3
#
_entry.id   96d4d4fbd3d9abc93140680d3cf263c3
#
_cell.length_a   1.000
_cell.length_b   1.000
_cell.length_c   1.000
_cell.angle_alpha   90.00
_cell.angle_beta   90.00
_cell.angle_gamma   90.00
#
_symmetry.space_group_name_H-M   'P 1'
#
loop_
_entity.id
_entity.type
_entity.pdbx_description
1 polymer ?
#
loop_
_entity_poly.entity_id
_entity_poly.type
_entity_poly.pdbx_seq_one_letter_code
_entity_poly.pdbx_strand_id
1 'polypeptide(L)'
;SCGKSERREAVARAKANIAKLMEALSDITFDFILCPETMGKLNQIGTVEEIVDFCTLDDRLYPCFDFGHINSYTRGGIKGYDDYKRIIDYTADKLGDKKAGAFHVHFSKIMYGEKGELKHLTFADEKYGPEYEGLAKVIEEYRIEPFVICESDGTQAEDALAMLKMHEALCA
;
A
#
# COMPACT_ATOMS: atom_id res chain seq x y z
N SER A 1 1.66 -4.76 15.64
CA SER A 1 2.28 -6.10 15.58
C SER A 1 1.42 -7.13 16.29
N CYS A 2 1.57 -8.39 15.92
CA CYS A 2 0.86 -9.50 16.59
C CYS A 2 1.33 -9.73 18.03
N GLY A 3 2.54 -9.24 18.39
CA GLY A 3 3.14 -9.46 19.70
C GLY A 3 3.31 -10.97 19.96
N LYS A 4 2.75 -11.43 21.10
CA LYS A 4 2.71 -12.86 21.47
C LYS A 4 1.37 -13.55 21.13
N SER A 5 0.42 -12.82 20.52
CA SER A 5 -0.88 -13.37 20.16
C SER A 5 -0.82 -14.08 18.81
N GLU A 6 -1.73 -15.03 18.63
CA GLU A 6 -2.00 -15.58 17.31
C GLU A 6 -2.44 -14.48 16.34
N ARG A 7 -1.97 -14.54 15.07
CA ARG A 7 -2.25 -13.51 14.07
C ARG A 7 -3.75 -13.21 13.92
N ARG A 8 -4.57 -14.25 13.84
CA ARG A 8 -6.03 -14.12 13.71
C ARG A 8 -6.65 -13.29 14.83
N GLU A 9 -6.23 -13.52 16.08
CA GLU A 9 -6.72 -12.76 17.24
C GLU A 9 -6.25 -11.30 17.20
N ALA A 10 -5.00 -11.08 16.80
CA ALA A 10 -4.43 -9.74 16.69
C ALA A 10 -5.14 -8.92 15.61
N VAL A 11 -5.42 -9.52 14.45
CA VAL A 11 -6.20 -8.90 13.36
C VAL A 11 -7.63 -8.58 13.82
N ALA A 12 -8.31 -9.52 14.50
CA ALA A 12 -9.65 -9.28 15.01
C ALA A 12 -9.70 -8.10 16.02
N ARG A 13 -8.69 -7.98 16.91
CA ARG A 13 -8.57 -6.83 17.81
C ARG A 13 -8.32 -5.53 17.06
N ALA A 14 -7.45 -5.54 16.04
CA ALA A 14 -7.19 -4.36 15.20
C ALA A 14 -8.49 -3.90 14.51
N LYS A 15 -9.21 -4.83 13.90
CA LYS A 15 -10.50 -4.56 13.24
C LYS A 15 -11.53 -3.96 14.22
N ALA A 16 -11.66 -4.52 15.42
CA ALA A 16 -12.55 -4.00 16.45
C ALA A 16 -12.14 -2.59 16.93
N ASN A 17 -10.85 -2.31 17.02
CA ASN A 17 -10.35 -0.98 17.40
C ASN A 17 -10.59 0.07 16.29
N ILE A 18 -10.43 -0.30 15.02
CA ILE A 18 -10.76 0.56 13.89
C ILE A 18 -12.25 0.89 13.89
N ALA A 19 -13.14 -0.10 14.10
CA ALA A 19 -14.57 0.14 14.19
C ALA A 19 -14.92 1.13 15.32
N LYS A 20 -14.34 0.97 16.52
CA LYS A 20 -14.52 1.91 17.64
C LYS A 20 -13.97 3.32 17.32
N LEU A 21 -12.84 3.41 16.60
CA LEU A 21 -12.30 4.70 16.16
C LEU A 21 -13.29 5.39 15.23
N MET A 22 -13.82 4.68 14.23
CA MET A 22 -14.79 5.25 13.29
C MET A 22 -16.09 5.68 13.98
N GLU A 23 -16.55 4.92 14.97
CA GLU A 23 -17.69 5.30 15.82
C GLU A 23 -17.38 6.59 16.62
N ALA A 24 -16.20 6.68 17.24
CA ALA A 24 -15.79 7.87 17.98
C ALA A 24 -15.60 9.12 17.10
N LEU A 25 -15.37 8.93 15.79
CA LEU A 25 -15.25 10.01 14.80
C LEU A 25 -16.58 10.30 14.08
N SER A 26 -17.72 9.75 14.53
CA SER A 26 -19.02 9.94 13.88
C SER A 26 -19.50 11.40 13.88
N ASP A 27 -19.16 12.15 14.95
CA ASP A 27 -19.59 13.54 15.14
C ASP A 27 -18.66 14.57 14.46
N ILE A 28 -17.61 14.10 13.78
CA ILE A 28 -16.70 14.97 13.02
C ILE A 28 -17.42 15.49 11.79
N THR A 29 -17.49 16.81 11.65
CA THR A 29 -18.27 17.49 10.60
C THR A 29 -17.49 17.85 9.34
N PHE A 30 -16.16 17.73 9.35
CA PHE A 30 -15.32 17.93 8.16
C PHE A 30 -15.03 16.60 7.46
N ASP A 31 -14.86 16.67 6.15
CA ASP A 31 -14.49 15.49 5.35
C ASP A 31 -13.07 15.03 5.67
N PHE A 32 -12.91 13.75 5.91
CA PHE A 32 -11.61 13.10 6.09
C PHE A 32 -11.63 11.67 5.58
N ILE A 33 -10.46 11.15 5.23
CA ILE A 33 -10.21 9.74 4.95
C ILE A 33 -9.12 9.25 5.90
N LEU A 34 -9.25 8.00 6.36
CA LEU A 34 -8.19 7.28 7.07
C LEU A 34 -7.69 6.15 6.20
N CYS A 35 -6.39 6.05 6.06
CA CYS A 35 -5.76 5.07 5.18
C CYS A 35 -4.92 4.09 6.00
N PRO A 36 -5.48 2.95 6.43
CA PRO A 36 -4.67 1.88 7.00
C PRO A 36 -3.65 1.39 5.98
N GLU A 37 -2.41 1.17 6.44
CA GLU A 37 -1.27 0.92 5.58
C GLU A 37 -0.81 -0.54 5.63
N THR A 38 -0.39 -1.07 4.48
CA THR A 38 0.30 -2.37 4.40
C THR A 38 1.69 -2.32 5.04
N MET A 39 2.09 -3.40 5.72
CA MET A 39 3.30 -3.46 6.54
C MET A 39 4.31 -4.48 6.04
N GLY A 40 5.60 -4.14 6.13
CA GLY A 40 6.69 -4.92 5.55
C GLY A 40 7.25 -6.05 6.42
N LYS A 41 6.98 -6.06 7.74
CA LYS A 41 7.51 -7.09 8.66
C LYS A 41 6.50 -8.22 8.88
N LEU A 42 6.96 -9.47 8.87
CA LEU A 42 6.10 -10.65 8.96
C LEU A 42 5.23 -10.72 10.23
N ASN A 43 5.67 -10.13 11.34
CA ASN A 43 4.91 -10.10 12.59
C ASN A 43 4.03 -8.86 12.76
N GLN A 44 3.97 -7.97 11.76
CA GLN A 44 3.06 -6.84 11.74
C GLN A 44 1.74 -7.23 11.06
N ILE A 45 0.64 -6.63 11.49
CA ILE A 45 -0.66 -6.68 10.84
C ILE A 45 -0.61 -5.66 9.70
N GLY A 46 -1.07 -6.05 8.51
CA GLY A 46 -1.06 -5.17 7.34
C GLY A 46 -0.71 -5.91 6.05
N THR A 47 -1.20 -7.14 5.83
CA THR A 47 -1.19 -7.71 4.48
C THR A 47 -2.23 -6.99 3.62
N VAL A 48 -2.14 -7.14 2.30
CA VAL A 48 -3.13 -6.56 1.37
C VAL A 48 -4.55 -6.96 1.77
N GLU A 49 -4.76 -8.25 2.08
CA GLU A 49 -6.08 -8.78 2.45
C GLU A 49 -6.57 -8.20 3.78
N GLU A 50 -5.68 -8.03 4.77
CA GLU A 50 -6.02 -7.45 6.06
C GLU A 50 -6.40 -5.97 5.93
N ILE A 51 -5.65 -5.20 5.14
CA ILE A 51 -5.92 -3.78 4.91
C ILE A 51 -7.22 -3.60 4.12
N VAL A 52 -7.44 -4.38 3.07
CA VAL A 52 -8.69 -4.35 2.31
C VAL A 52 -9.88 -4.73 3.21
N ASP A 53 -9.75 -5.77 4.05
CA ASP A 53 -10.80 -6.14 5.02
C ASP A 53 -11.10 -5.03 6.04
N PHE A 54 -10.08 -4.30 6.51
CA PHE A 54 -10.31 -3.14 7.39
C PHE A 54 -11.08 -2.02 6.67
N CYS A 55 -10.82 -1.80 5.40
CA CYS A 55 -11.50 -0.77 4.60
C CYS A 55 -12.96 -1.10 4.28
N THR A 56 -13.45 -2.32 4.58
CA THR A 56 -14.88 -2.65 4.49
C THR A 56 -15.71 -2.09 5.65
N LEU A 57 -15.09 -1.62 6.74
CA LEU A 57 -15.77 -1.21 7.96
C LEU A 57 -16.47 0.15 7.86
N ASP A 58 -15.95 1.05 7.03
CA ASP A 58 -16.48 2.41 6.89
C ASP A 58 -16.12 3.00 5.52
N ASP A 59 -16.99 3.84 4.95
CA ASP A 59 -16.77 4.46 3.65
C ASP A 59 -15.59 5.45 3.62
N ARG A 60 -15.20 5.97 4.77
CA ARG A 60 -14.04 6.86 4.96
C ARG A 60 -12.69 6.14 5.09
N LEU A 61 -12.69 4.81 5.08
CA LEU A 61 -11.48 4.01 5.10
C LEU A 61 -11.06 3.63 3.68
N TYR A 62 -9.89 4.08 3.27
CA TYR A 62 -9.26 3.77 1.99
C TYR A 62 -7.93 3.04 2.22
N PRO A 63 -7.54 2.07 1.39
CA PRO A 63 -6.26 1.41 1.59
C PRO A 63 -5.09 2.35 1.30
N CYS A 64 -4.02 2.22 2.09
CA CYS A 64 -2.69 2.70 1.75
C CYS A 64 -1.83 1.49 1.42
N PHE A 65 -1.45 1.34 0.15
CA PHE A 65 -0.54 0.29 -0.29
C PHE A 65 0.88 0.83 -0.34
N ASP A 66 1.71 0.46 0.62
CA ASP A 66 3.16 0.57 0.48
C ASP A 66 3.66 -0.66 -0.29
N PHE A 67 4.00 -0.46 -1.55
CA PHE A 67 4.45 -1.55 -2.41
C PHE A 67 5.86 -2.05 -2.07
N GLY A 68 6.69 -1.23 -1.46
CA GLY A 68 7.94 -1.66 -0.87
C GLY A 68 7.73 -2.62 0.30
N HIS A 69 6.77 -2.30 1.19
CA HIS A 69 6.35 -3.18 2.28
C HIS A 69 5.76 -4.49 1.76
N ILE A 70 4.85 -4.44 0.78
CA ILE A 70 4.27 -5.65 0.17
C ILE A 70 5.37 -6.53 -0.43
N ASN A 71 6.31 -5.93 -1.17
CA ASN A 71 7.44 -6.65 -1.76
C ASN A 71 8.35 -7.27 -0.69
N SER A 72 8.61 -6.55 0.40
CA SER A 72 9.45 -7.07 1.48
C SER A 72 8.76 -8.16 2.30
N TYR A 73 7.46 -8.02 2.59
CA TYR A 73 6.65 -9.04 3.26
C TYR A 73 6.61 -10.35 2.46
N THR A 74 6.46 -10.25 1.13
CA THR A 74 6.43 -11.38 0.20
C THR A 74 7.83 -11.85 -0.23
N ARG A 75 8.90 -11.20 0.27
CA ARG A 75 10.31 -11.49 -0.07
C ARG A 75 10.58 -11.41 -1.57
N GLY A 76 10.16 -10.31 -2.17
CA GLY A 76 10.32 -10.07 -3.61
C GLY A 76 9.17 -10.63 -4.44
N GLY A 77 7.96 -10.65 -3.90
CA GLY A 77 6.76 -11.14 -4.59
C GLY A 77 6.21 -10.18 -5.65
N ILE A 78 6.60 -8.90 -5.63
CA ILE A 78 6.25 -7.95 -6.70
C ILE A 78 7.30 -8.04 -7.79
N LYS A 79 6.97 -8.70 -8.90
CA LYS A 79 7.86 -8.91 -10.05
C LYS A 79 7.59 -7.93 -11.20
N GLY A 80 6.38 -7.36 -11.27
CA GLY A 80 6.00 -6.44 -12.32
C GLY A 80 4.50 -6.23 -12.43
N TYR A 81 4.07 -5.83 -13.62
CA TYR A 81 2.71 -5.42 -13.94
C TYR A 81 1.61 -6.35 -13.38
N ASP A 82 1.70 -7.66 -13.59
CA ASP A 82 0.65 -8.62 -13.20
C ASP A 82 0.45 -8.69 -11.66
N ASP A 83 1.49 -8.43 -10.88
CA ASP A 83 1.39 -8.44 -9.42
C ASP A 83 0.67 -7.19 -8.90
N TYR A 84 0.96 -6.03 -9.47
CA TYR A 84 0.23 -4.79 -9.19
C TYR A 84 -1.23 -4.91 -9.62
N LYS A 85 -1.46 -5.35 -10.86
CA LYS A 85 -2.80 -5.58 -11.39
C LYS A 85 -3.64 -6.46 -10.46
N ARG A 86 -3.10 -7.59 -10.02
CA ARG A 86 -3.79 -8.52 -9.10
C ARG A 86 -4.23 -7.85 -7.80
N ILE A 87 -3.41 -6.96 -7.24
CA ILE A 87 -3.74 -6.22 -6.01
C ILE A 87 -4.89 -5.24 -6.27
N ILE A 88 -4.85 -4.52 -7.38
CA ILE A 88 -5.88 -3.55 -7.75
C ILE A 88 -7.21 -4.27 -8.07
N ASP A 89 -7.18 -5.35 -8.85
CA ASP A 89 -8.36 -6.18 -9.17
C ASP A 89 -9.00 -6.73 -7.90
N TYR A 90 -8.19 -7.26 -6.97
CA TYR A 90 -8.68 -7.73 -5.67
C TYR A 90 -9.33 -6.62 -4.85
N THR A 91 -8.75 -5.43 -4.89
CA THR A 91 -9.29 -4.26 -4.17
C THR A 91 -10.62 -3.82 -4.78
N ALA A 92 -10.73 -3.78 -6.11
CA ALA A 92 -11.97 -3.47 -6.82
C ALA A 92 -13.08 -4.49 -6.51
N ASP A 93 -12.75 -5.79 -6.51
CA ASP A 93 -13.70 -6.86 -6.14
C ASP A 93 -14.27 -6.69 -4.72
N LYS A 94 -13.45 -6.26 -3.76
CA LYS A 94 -13.83 -6.17 -2.34
C LYS A 94 -14.41 -4.81 -1.94
N LEU A 95 -13.91 -3.72 -2.48
CA LEU A 95 -14.22 -2.35 -2.04
C LEU A 95 -14.94 -1.51 -3.10
N GLY A 96 -15.06 -2.03 -4.33
CA GLY A 96 -15.61 -1.33 -5.48
C GLY A 96 -14.61 -0.36 -6.14
N ASP A 97 -14.95 0.06 -7.37
CA ASP A 97 -14.08 0.86 -8.24
C ASP A 97 -13.68 2.20 -7.63
N LYS A 98 -14.57 2.82 -6.84
CA LYS A 98 -14.28 4.12 -6.21
C LYS A 98 -13.06 4.04 -5.29
N LYS A 99 -13.00 3.06 -4.39
CA LYS A 99 -11.87 2.90 -3.46
C LYS A 99 -10.64 2.33 -4.16
N ALA A 100 -10.84 1.46 -5.16
CA ALA A 100 -9.77 0.92 -5.98
C ALA A 100 -9.18 1.93 -6.97
N GLY A 101 -9.87 3.04 -7.24
CA GLY A 101 -9.41 4.10 -8.13
C GLY A 101 -8.75 5.30 -7.43
N ALA A 102 -8.86 5.41 -6.09
CA ALA A 102 -8.44 6.60 -5.34
C ALA A 102 -7.77 6.25 -4.01
N PHE A 103 -7.00 5.18 -3.97
CA PHE A 103 -6.25 4.75 -2.78
C PHE A 103 -4.92 5.53 -2.62
N HIS A 104 -4.30 5.38 -1.44
CA HIS A 104 -2.96 5.89 -1.21
C HIS A 104 -1.90 4.86 -1.61
N VAL A 105 -0.79 5.36 -2.13
CA VAL A 105 0.41 4.59 -2.44
C VAL A 105 1.59 5.20 -1.70
N HIS A 106 2.29 4.39 -0.91
CA HIS A 106 3.66 4.66 -0.53
C HIS A 106 4.58 3.82 -1.41
N PHE A 107 5.67 4.41 -1.88
CA PHE A 107 6.57 3.72 -2.78
C PHE A 107 8.04 4.03 -2.49
N SER A 108 8.80 2.97 -2.30
CA SER A 108 10.26 2.95 -2.33
C SER A 108 10.74 1.53 -2.62
N LYS A 109 12.00 1.36 -2.99
CA LYS A 109 12.64 0.05 -2.90
C LYS A 109 12.93 -0.24 -1.43
N ILE A 110 12.82 -1.50 -1.01
CA ILE A 110 13.04 -1.89 0.39
C ILE A 110 14.00 -3.09 0.48
N MET A 111 15.05 -2.93 1.28
CA MET A 111 15.87 -4.05 1.70
C MET A 111 15.08 -4.93 2.66
N TYR A 112 15.09 -6.24 2.44
CA TYR A 112 14.41 -7.20 3.31
C TYR A 112 15.27 -8.41 3.64
N GLY A 113 14.93 -9.07 4.73
CA GLY A 113 15.55 -10.30 5.21
C GLY A 113 14.51 -11.36 5.57
N GLU A 114 14.90 -12.35 6.37
CA GLU A 114 14.02 -13.46 6.78
C GLU A 114 12.73 -12.99 7.50
N LYS A 115 12.79 -11.86 8.20
CA LYS A 115 11.66 -11.31 8.98
C LYS A 115 10.91 -10.19 8.25
N GLY A 116 11.17 -10.02 6.96
CA GLY A 116 10.61 -8.95 6.12
C GLY A 116 11.50 -7.71 6.09
N GLU A 117 10.90 -6.53 6.06
CA GLU A 117 11.52 -5.23 5.92
C GLU A 117 12.69 -4.97 6.89
N LEU A 118 13.76 -4.39 6.36
CA LEU A 118 14.93 -3.92 7.10
C LEU A 118 15.08 -2.39 7.01
N LYS A 119 15.04 -1.81 5.80
CA LYS A 119 15.11 -0.36 5.57
C LYS A 119 14.65 0.02 4.17
N HIS A 120 14.18 1.26 4.04
CA HIS A 120 13.92 1.89 2.76
C HIS A 120 15.23 2.15 2.01
N LEU A 121 15.17 2.06 0.69
CA LEU A 121 16.27 2.30 -0.25
C LEU A 121 15.85 3.38 -1.25
N THR A 122 16.74 3.71 -2.16
CA THR A 122 16.47 4.63 -3.26
C THR A 122 16.28 3.86 -4.57
N PHE A 123 15.82 4.52 -5.62
CA PHE A 123 15.67 3.93 -6.97
C PHE A 123 17.01 3.48 -7.58
N ALA A 124 18.12 4.02 -7.09
CA ALA A 124 19.45 3.61 -7.50
C ALA A 124 19.87 2.20 -7.04
N ASP A 125 19.12 1.58 -6.10
CA ASP A 125 19.39 0.20 -5.70
C ASP A 125 19.01 -0.77 -6.82
N GLU A 126 19.96 -1.66 -7.18
CA GLU A 126 19.77 -2.65 -8.26
C GLU A 126 19.45 -4.05 -7.74
N LYS A 127 19.53 -4.27 -6.42
CA LYS A 127 19.36 -5.58 -5.81
C LYS A 127 17.93 -5.83 -5.33
N TYR A 128 17.31 -4.81 -4.78
CA TYR A 128 15.98 -4.89 -4.21
C TYR A 128 14.98 -4.08 -5.05
N GLY A 129 13.74 -4.53 -5.07
CA GLY A 129 12.60 -3.83 -5.68
C GLY A 129 11.63 -3.30 -4.62
N PRO A 130 10.40 -3.05 -5.03
CA PRO A 130 9.86 -3.30 -6.38
C PRO A 130 10.28 -2.22 -7.40
N GLU A 131 10.04 -2.47 -8.70
CA GLU A 131 10.17 -1.46 -9.76
C GLU A 131 8.83 -0.76 -10.00
N TYR A 132 8.87 0.57 -10.19
CA TYR A 132 7.66 1.40 -10.29
C TYR A 132 6.92 1.28 -11.63
N GLU A 133 7.62 0.94 -12.72
CA GLU A 133 7.08 0.90 -14.08
C GLU A 133 5.83 0.00 -14.20
N GLY A 134 5.80 -1.11 -13.48
CA GLY A 134 4.64 -2.01 -13.47
C GLY A 134 3.41 -1.34 -12.89
N LEU A 135 3.56 -0.59 -11.80
CA LEU A 135 2.48 0.17 -11.18
C LEU A 135 2.01 1.32 -12.08
N ALA A 136 2.95 2.08 -12.64
CA ALA A 136 2.63 3.17 -13.56
C ALA A 136 1.76 2.69 -14.73
N LYS A 137 2.09 1.53 -15.34
CA LYS A 137 1.28 0.92 -16.41
C LYS A 137 -0.13 0.56 -15.95
N VAL A 138 -0.30 -0.01 -14.76
CA VAL A 138 -1.64 -0.33 -14.23
C VAL A 138 -2.44 0.94 -13.99
N ILE A 139 -1.84 1.99 -13.42
CA ILE A 139 -2.50 3.27 -13.17
C ILE A 139 -3.03 3.87 -14.48
N GLU A 140 -2.21 3.90 -15.54
CA GLU A 140 -2.60 4.45 -16.84
C GLU A 140 -3.67 3.59 -17.53
N GLU A 141 -3.50 2.27 -17.55
CA GLU A 141 -4.45 1.36 -18.20
C GLU A 141 -5.82 1.40 -17.54
N TYR A 142 -5.86 1.45 -16.19
CA TYR A 142 -7.10 1.46 -15.43
C TYR A 142 -7.70 2.86 -15.28
N ARG A 143 -6.94 3.89 -15.68
CA ARG A 143 -7.33 5.31 -15.52
C ARG A 143 -7.71 5.64 -14.08
N ILE A 144 -6.91 5.16 -13.14
CA ILE A 144 -7.08 5.42 -11.71
C ILE A 144 -6.19 6.57 -11.27
N GLU A 145 -6.55 7.24 -10.17
CA GLU A 145 -5.89 8.46 -9.68
C GLU A 145 -5.45 8.30 -8.20
N PRO A 146 -4.53 7.36 -7.91
CA PRO A 146 -4.04 7.19 -6.55
C PRO A 146 -3.16 8.39 -6.12
N PHE A 147 -3.12 8.65 -4.81
CA PHE A 147 -2.13 9.58 -4.23
C PHE A 147 -0.82 8.84 -3.98
N VAL A 148 0.23 9.21 -4.69
CA VAL A 148 1.54 8.53 -4.60
C VAL A 148 2.52 9.37 -3.80
N ILE A 149 3.06 8.78 -2.73
CA ILE A 149 4.10 9.36 -1.87
C ILE A 149 5.37 8.53 -2.00
N CYS A 150 6.49 9.21 -2.28
CA CYS A 150 7.80 8.58 -2.33
C CYS A 150 8.43 8.51 -0.93
N GLU A 151 8.86 7.32 -0.52
CA GLU A 151 9.51 7.07 0.78
C GLU A 151 10.98 6.61 0.65
N SER A 152 11.62 6.95 -0.46
CA SER A 152 13.05 6.66 -0.67
C SER A 152 13.93 7.30 0.40
N ASP A 153 14.94 6.58 0.88
CA ASP A 153 15.85 7.04 1.94
C ASP A 153 16.80 8.16 1.44
N GLY A 154 16.39 9.41 1.64
CA GLY A 154 17.18 10.61 1.35
C GLY A 154 17.04 11.17 -0.07
N THR A 155 16.35 10.50 -1.00
CA THR A 155 16.14 10.95 -2.40
C THR A 155 14.66 11.05 -2.76
N GLN A 156 13.79 11.39 -1.82
CA GLN A 156 12.34 11.40 -2.00
C GLN A 156 11.91 12.27 -3.20
N ALA A 157 12.48 13.45 -3.33
CA ALA A 157 12.11 14.40 -4.40
C ALA A 157 12.59 13.93 -5.78
N GLU A 158 13.81 13.44 -5.86
CA GLU A 158 14.42 12.94 -7.11
C GLU A 158 13.70 11.68 -7.59
N ASP A 159 13.41 10.75 -6.69
CA ASP A 159 12.74 9.50 -7.03
C ASP A 159 11.25 9.75 -7.33
N ALA A 160 10.58 10.70 -6.65
CA ALA A 160 9.25 11.15 -7.03
C ALA A 160 9.20 11.77 -8.43
N LEU A 161 10.20 12.56 -8.78
CA LEU A 161 10.34 13.10 -10.15
C LEU A 161 10.57 11.98 -11.18
N ALA A 162 11.32 10.94 -10.81
CA ALA A 162 11.50 9.78 -11.69
C ALA A 162 10.17 9.04 -11.93
N MET A 163 9.35 8.83 -10.88
CA MET A 163 8.00 8.26 -11.03
C MET A 163 7.12 9.10 -11.96
N LEU A 164 7.10 10.43 -11.79
CA LEU A 164 6.33 11.32 -12.67
C LEU A 164 6.74 11.18 -14.14
N LYS A 165 8.04 11.16 -14.42
CA LYS A 165 8.56 10.99 -15.79
C LYS A 165 8.17 9.65 -16.41
N MET A 166 8.01 8.58 -15.61
CA MET A 166 7.52 7.30 -16.10
C MET A 166 6.07 7.40 -16.58
N HIS A 167 5.21 8.12 -15.85
CA HIS A 167 3.83 8.40 -16.31
C HIS A 167 3.80 9.25 -17.58
N GLU A 168 4.58 10.34 -17.65
CA GLU A 168 4.67 11.19 -18.83
C GLU A 168 5.08 10.38 -20.08
N ALA A 169 6.01 9.43 -19.92
CA ALA A 169 6.46 8.58 -21.02
C ALA A 169 5.41 7.56 -21.47
N LEU A 170 4.46 7.18 -20.61
CA LEU A 170 3.36 6.27 -20.96
C LEU A 170 2.20 7.00 -21.65
N CYS A 171 2.05 8.31 -21.41
CA CYS A 171 1.01 9.15 -22.00
C CYS A 171 1.43 9.80 -23.35
N ALA A 172 2.70 9.67 -23.75
CA ALA A 172 3.25 10.26 -24.99
C ALA A 172 2.99 9.36 -26.20
#